data_f0fdbdea28faf68e4661b96b16b2f731
#
_entry.id   f0fdbdea28faf68e4661b96b16b2f731
#
_cell.length_a   1.000
_cell.length_b   1.000
_cell.length_c   1.000
_cell.angle_alpha   90.00
_cell.angle_beta   90.00
_cell.angle_gamma   90.00
#
_symmetry.space_group_name_H-M   'P 1'
#
loop_
_entity.id
_entity.type
_entity.pdbx_description
1 polymer ?
#
loop_
_entity_poly.entity_id
_entity_poly.type
_entity_poly.pdbx_seq_one_letter_code
_entity_poly.pdbx_strand_id
1 'polypeptide(L)'
;MIALFDNTPAAESTMQAIRDLRRVVTKQCYISGMAGIVTDIKALAMSEMPMYVVIASVLSLIVLMLTTTSFVVPLIFLSSIGVAIVYNMGTNVFLGQISYVTKALAAVLQLGVTMDYSIFLWHSYEAHQEEGNPPAEAMEKAIAETFTSIIGSSVTTIAGFIALCFMSF
;
A
#
# COMPACT_ATOMS: atom_id res chain seq x y z
N MET A 1 -7.39 26.08 30.03
CA MET A 1 -7.07 24.87 30.79
C MET A 1 -5.98 24.16 30.02
N ILE A 2 -4.92 23.69 30.67
CA ILE A 2 -3.81 22.94 30.04
C ILE A 2 -3.88 21.54 30.60
N ALA A 3 -3.90 20.54 29.71
CA ALA A 3 -3.81 19.13 30.07
C ALA A 3 -2.40 18.63 29.71
N LEU A 4 -1.72 18.02 30.66
CA LEU A 4 -0.42 17.40 30.47
C LEU A 4 -0.59 15.90 30.43
N PHE A 5 0.11 15.25 29.50
CA PHE A 5 0.12 13.81 29.33
C PHE A 5 1.52 13.28 29.61
N ASP A 6 1.62 12.20 30.36
CA ASP A 6 2.92 11.55 30.69
C ASP A 6 3.50 10.78 29.48
N ASN A 7 2.64 10.37 28.57
CA ASN A 7 3.02 9.61 27.37
C ASN A 7 3.24 10.52 26.16
N THR A 8 3.94 10.02 25.17
CA THR A 8 4.20 10.74 23.92
C THR A 8 2.88 11.13 23.21
N PRO A 9 2.85 12.23 22.43
CA PRO A 9 1.67 12.65 21.67
C PRO A 9 1.10 11.58 20.73
N ALA A 10 1.95 10.66 20.26
CA ALA A 10 1.59 9.57 19.36
C ALA A 10 1.17 8.28 20.08
N ALA A 11 1.24 8.22 21.40
CA ALA A 11 0.83 7.04 22.17
C ALA A 11 -0.70 6.83 22.07
N GLU A 12 -1.12 5.58 21.91
CA GLU A 12 -2.55 5.25 21.78
C GLU A 12 -3.36 5.69 22.99
N SER A 13 -2.79 5.58 24.22
CA SER A 13 -3.40 6.06 25.45
C SER A 13 -3.66 7.56 25.43
N THR A 14 -2.71 8.36 24.94
CA THR A 14 -2.86 9.83 24.80
C THR A 14 -3.94 10.18 23.77
N MET A 15 -3.93 9.50 22.62
CA MET A 15 -4.92 9.72 21.58
C MET A 15 -6.33 9.29 22.03
N GLN A 16 -6.43 8.24 22.82
CA GLN A 16 -7.72 7.81 23.38
C GLN A 16 -8.23 8.81 24.40
N ALA A 17 -7.39 9.31 25.29
CA ALA A 17 -7.75 10.36 26.24
C ALA A 17 -8.26 11.64 25.55
N ILE A 18 -7.64 12.04 24.42
CA ILE A 18 -8.10 13.18 23.63
C ILE A 18 -9.46 12.90 22.99
N ARG A 19 -9.70 11.71 22.45
CA ARG A 19 -11.00 11.32 21.90
C ARG A 19 -12.10 11.36 22.98
N ASP A 20 -11.79 10.86 24.17
CA ASP A 20 -12.74 10.86 25.30
C ASP A 20 -12.99 12.26 25.84
N LEU A 21 -11.96 13.11 25.93
CA LEU A 21 -12.12 14.52 26.26
C LEU A 21 -13.04 15.23 25.27
N ARG A 22 -12.92 14.98 23.97
CA ARG A 22 -13.79 15.58 22.95
C ARG A 22 -15.25 15.15 23.05
N ARG A 23 -15.53 13.98 23.62
CA ARG A 23 -16.92 13.52 23.86
C ARG A 23 -17.59 14.24 25.02
N VAL A 24 -16.79 14.68 26.01
CA VAL A 24 -17.28 15.35 27.21
C VAL A 24 -17.37 16.85 27.03
N VAL A 25 -16.49 17.41 26.19
CA VAL A 25 -16.39 18.84 25.96
C VAL A 25 -17.50 19.32 25.01
N THR A 26 -18.16 20.45 25.35
CA THR A 26 -19.21 21.05 24.52
C THR A 26 -18.64 21.62 23.21
N LYS A 27 -19.50 21.78 22.20
CA LYS A 27 -19.15 22.28 20.83
C LYS A 27 -18.44 23.65 20.80
N GLN A 28 -18.37 24.35 21.91
CA GLN A 28 -17.71 25.67 22.03
C GLN A 28 -16.24 25.56 22.50
N CYS A 29 -15.77 24.39 22.87
CA CYS A 29 -14.39 24.17 23.31
C CYS A 29 -13.58 23.46 22.26
N TYR A 30 -12.43 24.03 21.90
CA TYR A 30 -11.48 23.45 20.97
C TYR A 30 -10.29 22.88 21.73
N ILE A 31 -9.96 21.62 21.44
CA ILE A 31 -8.76 20.98 21.96
C ILE A 31 -7.66 21.19 20.92
N SER A 32 -6.62 21.92 21.29
CA SER A 32 -5.46 22.22 20.45
C SER A 32 -4.18 21.71 21.13
N GLY A 33 -3.13 21.55 20.36
CA GLY A 33 -1.82 21.07 20.82
C GLY A 33 -1.33 19.89 19.99
N MET A 34 -0.05 19.56 20.14
CA MET A 34 0.60 18.50 19.33
C MET A 34 -0.15 17.17 19.41
N ALA A 35 -0.57 16.75 20.59
CA ALA A 35 -1.31 15.52 20.78
C ALA A 35 -2.69 15.53 20.06
N GLY A 36 -3.38 16.67 20.06
CA GLY A 36 -4.62 16.86 19.31
C GLY A 36 -4.42 16.75 17.81
N ILE A 37 -3.39 17.42 17.28
CA ILE A 37 -3.03 17.39 15.85
C ILE A 37 -2.69 15.96 15.42
N VAL A 38 -1.84 15.24 16.16
CA VAL A 38 -1.47 13.86 15.84
C VAL A 38 -2.69 12.92 15.84
N THR A 39 -3.60 13.11 16.80
CA THR A 39 -4.85 12.36 16.89
C THR A 39 -5.72 12.60 15.65
N ASP A 40 -5.84 13.84 15.20
CA ASP A 40 -6.64 14.22 14.02
C ASP A 40 -6.03 13.69 12.73
N ILE A 41 -4.73 13.84 12.56
CA ILE A 41 -4.01 13.29 11.39
C ILE A 41 -4.20 11.79 11.30
N LYS A 42 -4.07 11.07 12.43
CA LYS A 42 -4.30 9.62 12.46
C LYS A 42 -5.74 9.27 12.09
N ALA A 43 -6.71 9.95 12.70
CA ALA A 43 -8.12 9.68 12.42
C ALA A 43 -8.47 9.96 10.95
N LEU A 44 -7.97 11.08 10.40
CA LEU A 44 -8.15 11.45 9.00
C LEU A 44 -7.48 10.43 8.06
N ALA A 45 -6.23 10.08 8.31
CA ALA A 45 -5.52 9.10 7.51
C ALA A 45 -6.24 7.74 7.49
N MET A 46 -6.74 7.28 8.65
CA MET A 46 -7.47 6.01 8.72
C MET A 46 -8.84 6.05 8.04
N SER A 47 -9.52 7.19 8.03
CA SER A 47 -10.83 7.34 7.38
C SER A 47 -10.72 7.51 5.86
N GLU A 48 -9.65 8.15 5.38
CA GLU A 48 -9.44 8.43 3.96
C GLU A 48 -8.69 7.32 3.23
N MET A 49 -7.88 6.52 3.95
CA MET A 49 -7.07 5.44 3.37
C MET A 49 -7.87 4.49 2.46
N PRO A 50 -9.05 3.96 2.85
CA PRO A 50 -9.80 3.05 1.98
C PRO A 50 -10.24 3.74 0.68
N MET A 51 -10.58 5.02 0.74
CA MET A 51 -10.97 5.79 -0.44
C MET A 51 -9.80 5.95 -1.41
N TYR A 52 -8.59 6.25 -0.93
CA TYR A 52 -7.41 6.35 -1.80
C TYR A 52 -7.04 5.00 -2.42
N VAL A 53 -7.17 3.90 -1.67
CA VAL A 53 -6.94 2.55 -2.22
C VAL A 53 -7.94 2.22 -3.33
N VAL A 54 -9.21 2.57 -3.15
CA VAL A 54 -10.25 2.37 -4.18
C VAL A 54 -9.95 3.22 -5.42
N ILE A 55 -9.62 4.50 -5.25
CA ILE A 55 -9.27 5.40 -6.36
C ILE A 55 -8.05 4.84 -7.11
N ALA A 56 -6.99 4.46 -6.39
CA ALA A 56 -5.80 3.87 -6.99
C ALA A 56 -6.13 2.57 -7.75
N SER A 57 -6.96 1.70 -7.19
CA SER A 57 -7.39 0.45 -7.84
C SER A 57 -8.20 0.71 -9.12
N VAL A 58 -9.10 1.70 -9.11
CA VAL A 58 -9.88 2.08 -10.30
C VAL A 58 -8.99 2.66 -11.38
N LEU A 59 -8.07 3.57 -11.03
CA LEU A 59 -7.11 4.13 -11.99
C LEU A 59 -6.23 3.04 -12.57
N SER A 60 -5.75 2.13 -11.74
CA SER A 60 -4.97 0.98 -12.13
C SER A 60 -5.73 0.06 -13.09
N LEU A 61 -7.00 -0.19 -12.81
CA LEU A 61 -7.87 -0.97 -13.70
C LEU A 61 -8.03 -0.31 -15.07
N ILE A 62 -8.22 1.01 -15.10
CA ILE A 62 -8.33 1.77 -16.35
C ILE A 62 -7.05 1.66 -17.18
N VAL A 63 -5.88 1.86 -16.55
CA VAL A 63 -4.59 1.74 -17.23
C VAL A 63 -4.39 0.33 -17.78
N LEU A 64 -4.67 -0.71 -16.98
CA LEU A 64 -4.59 -2.11 -17.43
C LEU A 64 -5.53 -2.39 -18.61
N MET A 65 -6.76 -1.88 -18.58
CA MET A 65 -7.70 -2.05 -19.68
C MET A 65 -7.25 -1.35 -20.96
N LEU A 66 -6.52 -0.24 -20.85
CA LEU A 66 -5.97 0.47 -22.01
C LEU A 66 -4.73 -0.21 -22.59
N THR A 67 -3.96 -0.91 -21.76
CA THR A 67 -2.70 -1.55 -22.16
C THR A 67 -2.86 -3.02 -22.54
N THR A 68 -3.98 -3.65 -22.17
CA THR A 68 -4.21 -5.09 -22.38
C THR A 68 -5.37 -5.29 -23.35
N THR A 69 -5.23 -6.24 -24.25
CA THR A 69 -6.27 -6.59 -25.25
C THR A 69 -7.45 -7.37 -24.67
N SER A 70 -7.37 -7.80 -23.40
CA SER A 70 -8.37 -8.63 -22.72
C SER A 70 -8.93 -7.95 -21.47
N PHE A 71 -10.25 -7.98 -21.28
CA PHE A 71 -10.91 -7.46 -20.07
C PHE A 71 -10.76 -8.38 -18.82
N VAL A 72 -10.49 -9.65 -19.05
CA VAL A 72 -10.39 -10.65 -17.95
C VAL A 72 -9.06 -10.55 -17.23
N VAL A 73 -7.99 -10.30 -17.95
CA VAL A 73 -6.62 -10.24 -17.41
C VAL A 73 -6.45 -9.16 -16.36
N PRO A 74 -6.89 -7.91 -16.58
CA PRO A 74 -6.86 -6.85 -15.55
C PRO A 74 -7.56 -7.22 -14.25
N LEU A 75 -8.70 -7.90 -14.34
CA LEU A 75 -9.46 -8.33 -13.17
C LEU A 75 -8.72 -9.42 -12.37
N ILE A 76 -8.09 -10.36 -13.05
CA ILE A 76 -7.28 -11.41 -12.41
C ILE A 76 -6.07 -10.78 -11.70
N PHE A 77 -5.36 -9.87 -12.36
CA PHE A 77 -4.22 -9.18 -11.75
C PHE A 77 -4.63 -8.36 -10.54
N LEU A 78 -5.69 -7.56 -10.66
CA LEU A 78 -6.16 -6.74 -9.54
C LEU A 78 -6.64 -7.60 -8.35
N SER A 79 -7.30 -8.73 -8.62
CA SER A 79 -7.69 -9.68 -7.59
C SER A 79 -6.48 -10.31 -6.90
N SER A 80 -5.45 -10.70 -7.66
CA SER A 80 -4.21 -11.25 -7.11
C SER A 80 -3.48 -10.23 -6.23
N ILE A 81 -3.39 -8.98 -6.69
CA ILE A 81 -2.79 -7.89 -5.91
C ILE A 81 -3.62 -7.62 -4.65
N GLY A 82 -4.94 -7.64 -4.74
CA GLY A 82 -5.83 -7.50 -3.59
C GLY A 82 -5.57 -8.56 -2.51
N VAL A 83 -5.44 -9.81 -2.92
CA VAL A 83 -5.07 -10.92 -2.01
C VAL A 83 -3.69 -10.67 -1.39
N ALA A 84 -2.71 -10.23 -2.17
CA ALA A 84 -1.37 -9.94 -1.68
C ALA A 84 -1.36 -8.78 -0.65
N ILE A 85 -2.18 -7.73 -0.85
CA ILE A 85 -2.34 -6.63 0.11
C ILE A 85 -2.97 -7.15 1.42
N VAL A 86 -4.01 -7.99 1.34
CA VAL A 86 -4.64 -8.58 2.53
C VAL A 86 -3.64 -9.45 3.29
N TYR A 87 -2.84 -10.24 2.57
CA TYR A 87 -1.78 -11.07 3.18
C TYR A 87 -0.72 -10.22 3.88
N ASN A 88 -0.26 -9.15 3.23
CA ASN A 88 0.69 -8.21 3.81
C ASN A 88 0.12 -7.53 5.06
N MET A 89 -1.12 -7.07 5.02
CA MET A 89 -1.77 -6.49 6.19
C MET A 89 -1.97 -7.51 7.33
N GLY A 90 -2.26 -8.77 6.99
CA GLY A 90 -2.39 -9.86 7.95
C GLY A 90 -1.06 -10.19 8.65
N THR A 91 0.04 -10.23 7.91
CA THR A 91 1.38 -10.50 8.49
C THR A 91 1.86 -9.37 9.39
N ASN A 92 1.40 -8.14 9.18
CA ASN A 92 1.70 -7.00 10.04
C ASN A 92 1.21 -7.18 11.49
N VAL A 93 0.24 -8.07 11.73
CA VAL A 93 -0.23 -8.39 13.09
C VAL A 93 0.90 -9.00 13.94
N PHE A 94 1.82 -9.75 13.33
CA PHE A 94 2.97 -10.35 14.02
C PHE A 94 4.04 -9.32 14.40
N LEU A 95 4.08 -8.17 13.73
CA LEU A 95 5.03 -7.09 13.99
C LEU A 95 4.58 -6.12 15.09
N GLY A 96 3.36 -6.30 15.62
CA GLY A 96 2.81 -5.46 16.67
C GLY A 96 2.23 -4.14 16.14
N GLN A 97 2.60 -3.02 16.78
CA GLN A 97 2.08 -1.71 16.40
C GLN A 97 2.86 -1.11 15.23
N ILE A 98 2.22 -0.98 14.08
CA ILE A 98 2.77 -0.33 12.90
C ILE A 98 2.12 1.05 12.75
N SER A 99 2.93 2.04 12.38
CA SER A 99 2.44 3.39 12.08
C SER A 99 1.32 3.36 11.04
N TYR A 100 0.28 4.16 11.27
CA TYR A 100 -0.82 4.32 10.31
C TYR A 100 -0.35 4.85 8.95
N VAL A 101 0.68 5.68 8.93
CA VAL A 101 1.31 6.17 7.69
C VAL A 101 1.95 5.01 6.93
N THR A 102 2.68 4.15 7.63
CA THR A 102 3.30 2.96 7.03
C THR A 102 2.25 2.01 6.44
N LYS A 103 1.12 1.79 7.13
CA LYS A 103 0.02 0.96 6.61
C LYS A 103 -0.57 1.52 5.31
N ALA A 104 -0.81 2.83 5.28
CA ALA A 104 -1.36 3.50 4.10
C ALA A 104 -0.39 3.41 2.91
N LEU A 105 0.87 3.76 3.13
CA LEU A 105 1.90 3.71 2.10
C LEU A 105 2.17 2.29 1.61
N ALA A 106 2.20 1.30 2.49
CA ALA A 106 2.45 -0.09 2.11
C ALA A 106 1.40 -0.62 1.13
N ALA A 107 0.12 -0.33 1.34
CA ALA A 107 -0.95 -0.77 0.44
C ALA A 107 -0.84 -0.12 -0.95
N VAL A 108 -0.60 1.19 -1.01
CA VAL A 108 -0.50 1.93 -2.28
C VAL A 108 0.78 1.57 -3.03
N LEU A 109 1.92 1.48 -2.34
CA LEU A 109 3.18 1.07 -2.95
C LEU A 109 3.12 -0.37 -3.47
N GLN A 110 2.50 -1.27 -2.71
CA GLN A 110 2.33 -2.66 -3.14
C GLN A 110 1.47 -2.75 -4.39
N LEU A 111 0.36 -2.00 -4.46
CA LEU A 111 -0.48 -1.94 -5.64
C LEU A 111 0.35 -1.48 -6.86
N GLY A 112 1.05 -0.34 -6.77
CA GLY A 112 1.83 0.21 -7.87
C GLY A 112 2.95 -0.72 -8.33
N VAL A 113 3.81 -1.15 -7.42
CA VAL A 113 4.98 -1.98 -7.78
C VAL A 113 4.57 -3.35 -8.35
N THR A 114 3.55 -4.00 -7.74
CA THR A 114 3.11 -5.32 -8.23
C THR A 114 2.44 -5.21 -9.60
N MET A 115 1.77 -4.08 -9.86
CA MET A 115 1.11 -3.84 -11.11
C MET A 115 2.10 -3.67 -12.27
N ASP A 116 3.18 -2.92 -12.06
CA ASP A 116 4.22 -2.72 -13.06
C ASP A 116 4.82 -4.06 -13.50
N TYR A 117 5.08 -4.96 -12.56
CA TYR A 117 5.58 -6.30 -12.88
C TYR A 117 4.56 -7.16 -13.62
N SER A 118 3.27 -7.01 -13.29
CA SER A 118 2.20 -7.74 -13.97
C SER A 118 2.04 -7.28 -15.43
N ILE A 119 2.12 -5.97 -15.67
CA ILE A 119 2.08 -5.38 -17.01
C ILE A 119 3.28 -5.86 -17.84
N PHE A 120 4.48 -5.84 -17.25
CA PHE A 120 5.70 -6.26 -17.92
C PHE A 120 5.65 -7.75 -18.33
N LEU A 121 5.21 -8.61 -17.42
CA LEU A 121 5.02 -10.03 -17.71
C LEU A 121 3.98 -10.25 -18.82
N TRP A 122 2.88 -9.51 -18.77
CA TRP A 122 1.82 -9.64 -19.77
C TRP A 122 2.30 -9.22 -21.17
N HIS A 123 3.00 -8.10 -21.29
CA HIS A 123 3.55 -7.66 -22.57
C HIS A 123 4.57 -8.65 -23.15
N SER A 124 5.45 -9.23 -22.32
CA SER A 124 6.36 -10.27 -22.76
C SER A 124 5.60 -11.52 -23.24
N TYR A 125 4.52 -11.88 -22.55
CA TYR A 125 3.66 -12.98 -22.97
C TYR A 125 2.96 -12.72 -24.33
N GLU A 126 2.38 -11.53 -24.52
CA GLU A 126 1.75 -11.13 -25.79
C GLU A 126 2.77 -11.16 -26.95
N ALA A 127 3.98 -10.64 -26.74
CA ALA A 127 5.04 -10.65 -27.73
C ALA A 127 5.39 -12.08 -28.18
N HIS A 128 5.54 -13.00 -27.25
CA HIS A 128 5.82 -14.41 -27.60
C HIS A 128 4.62 -15.11 -28.24
N GLN A 129 3.38 -14.70 -27.93
CA GLN A 129 2.21 -15.21 -28.67
C GLN A 129 2.16 -14.70 -30.12
N GLU A 130 2.52 -13.44 -30.36
CA GLU A 130 2.59 -12.87 -31.72
C GLU A 130 3.67 -13.56 -32.59
N GLU A 131 4.74 -14.07 -31.98
CA GLU A 131 5.74 -14.88 -32.62
C GLU A 131 5.22 -16.28 -33.04
N GLY A 132 3.99 -16.64 -32.68
CA GLY A 132 3.34 -17.90 -33.02
C GLY A 132 3.58 -19.03 -32.02
N ASN A 133 4.12 -18.76 -30.84
CA ASN A 133 4.30 -19.79 -29.80
C ASN A 133 2.94 -20.21 -29.20
N PRO A 134 2.75 -21.48 -28.83
CA PRO A 134 1.58 -21.91 -28.08
C PRO A 134 1.49 -21.20 -26.74
N PRO A 135 0.26 -20.98 -26.18
CA PRO A 135 0.09 -20.20 -24.94
C PRO A 135 0.94 -20.64 -23.76
N ALA A 136 1.15 -21.97 -23.59
CA ALA A 136 1.96 -22.49 -22.50
C ALA A 136 3.46 -22.16 -22.71
N GLU A 137 3.97 -22.31 -23.93
CA GLU A 137 5.36 -22.00 -24.26
C GLU A 137 5.63 -20.49 -24.24
N ALA A 138 4.69 -19.67 -24.72
CA ALA A 138 4.75 -18.20 -24.63
C ALA A 138 4.85 -17.74 -23.18
N MET A 139 4.06 -18.32 -22.27
CA MET A 139 4.11 -17.99 -20.85
C MET A 139 5.43 -18.43 -20.20
N GLU A 140 5.94 -19.61 -20.53
CA GLU A 140 7.24 -20.10 -20.03
C GLU A 140 8.38 -19.15 -20.42
N LYS A 141 8.43 -18.74 -21.69
CA LYS A 141 9.42 -17.79 -22.19
C LYS A 141 9.29 -16.41 -21.53
N ALA A 142 8.06 -15.92 -21.43
CA ALA A 142 7.79 -14.64 -20.76
C ALA A 142 8.25 -14.64 -19.30
N ILE A 143 7.97 -15.71 -18.54
CA ILE A 143 8.44 -15.84 -17.17
C ILE A 143 9.97 -15.89 -17.11
N ALA A 144 10.62 -16.68 -17.94
CA ALA A 144 12.08 -16.81 -17.96
C ALA A 144 12.77 -15.48 -18.27
N GLU A 145 12.24 -14.71 -19.22
CA GLU A 145 12.77 -13.41 -19.62
C GLU A 145 12.56 -12.33 -18.54
N THR A 146 11.35 -12.26 -17.97
CA THR A 146 11.00 -11.23 -17.01
C THR A 146 11.55 -11.50 -15.62
N PHE A 147 11.77 -12.77 -15.27
CA PHE A 147 12.21 -13.21 -13.94
C PHE A 147 13.50 -12.52 -13.47
N THR A 148 14.52 -12.48 -14.33
CA THR A 148 15.80 -11.84 -14.01
C THR A 148 15.63 -10.34 -13.76
N SER A 149 14.84 -9.67 -14.57
CA SER A 149 14.58 -8.22 -14.45
C SER A 149 13.78 -7.91 -13.17
N ILE A 150 12.76 -8.73 -12.87
CA ILE A 150 11.94 -8.58 -11.67
C ILE A 150 12.77 -8.82 -10.40
N ILE A 151 13.61 -9.85 -10.37
CA ILE A 151 14.49 -10.11 -9.23
C ILE A 151 15.49 -8.96 -9.06
N GLY A 152 16.13 -8.51 -10.15
CA GLY A 152 17.10 -7.40 -10.09
C GLY A 152 16.47 -6.13 -9.50
N SER A 153 15.29 -5.74 -9.97
CA SER A 153 14.54 -4.59 -9.45
C SER A 153 14.10 -4.79 -8.00
N SER A 154 13.63 -5.98 -7.64
CA SER A 154 13.21 -6.30 -6.27
C SER A 154 14.38 -6.23 -5.29
N VAL A 155 15.55 -6.75 -5.67
CA VAL A 155 16.77 -6.70 -4.83
C VAL A 155 17.22 -5.26 -4.60
N THR A 156 17.20 -4.41 -5.63
CA THR A 156 17.56 -2.98 -5.47
C THR A 156 16.58 -2.25 -4.57
N THR A 157 15.29 -2.54 -4.69
CA THR A 157 14.25 -1.97 -3.81
C THR A 157 14.44 -2.41 -2.35
N ILE A 158 14.66 -3.70 -2.12
CA ILE A 158 14.94 -4.25 -0.78
C ILE A 158 16.21 -3.62 -0.19
N ALA A 159 17.29 -3.52 -0.98
CA ALA A 159 18.53 -2.90 -0.53
C ALA A 159 18.32 -1.42 -0.15
N GLY A 160 17.51 -0.68 -0.91
CA GLY A 160 17.12 0.69 -0.58
C GLY A 160 16.39 0.79 0.75
N PHE A 161 15.40 -0.07 1.00
CA PHE A 161 14.67 -0.08 2.28
C PHE A 161 15.56 -0.52 3.45
N ILE A 162 16.45 -1.49 3.25
CA ILE A 162 17.43 -1.88 4.27
C ILE A 162 18.35 -0.70 4.61
N ALA A 163 18.84 0.03 3.61
CA ALA A 163 19.66 1.21 3.84
C ALA A 163 18.94 2.27 4.68
N LEU A 164 17.64 2.49 4.45
CA LEU A 164 16.81 3.39 5.26
C LEU A 164 16.68 2.94 6.73
N CYS A 165 16.72 1.64 7.00
CA CYS A 165 16.69 1.12 8.38
C CYS A 165 17.95 1.47 9.18
N PHE A 166 19.06 1.75 8.52
CA PHE A 166 20.31 2.17 9.17
C PHE A 166 20.42 3.70 9.34
N MET A 167 19.48 4.46 8.76
CA MET A 167 19.44 5.90 8.99
C MET A 167 18.87 6.18 10.38
N SER A 168 19.68 6.77 11.24
CA SER A 168 19.26 7.30 12.52
C SER A 168 18.72 8.72 12.33
N PHE A 169 17.45 8.93 12.64
CA PHE A 169 16.82 10.25 12.71
C PHE A 169 16.78 10.74 14.15
#